data_ea91151770c813e5e9abcedf5a26f638
#
_entry.id   ea91151770c813e5e9abcedf5a26f638
#
_cell.length_a   1.000
_cell.length_b   1.000
_cell.length_c   1.000
_cell.angle_alpha   90.00
_cell.angle_beta   90.00
_cell.angle_gamma   90.00
#
_symmetry.space_group_name_H-M   'P 1'
#
loop_
_entity.id
_entity.type
_entity.pdbx_description
1 polymer ?
#
loop_
_entity_poly.entity_id
_entity_poly.type
_entity_poly.pdbx_seq_one_letter_code
_entity_poly.pdbx_strand_id
1 'polypeptide(L)'
;MPGRANFRAVFIAFAMPVLICLGGCATPVNHATPSGRVEVTVQGKVGKELRAEISNMMLNTGYSVKNSSESLLVFEKPVQNVLAAVLYGSQYDSSPAARVSYSIVETDYLTRVVASFAVVTNPGSAFERVTPMDNNPDTRGFQMRLDEMKAFLEARGK
;
A
#
# COMPACT_ATOMS: atom_id res chain seq x y z
N MET A 1 -9.67 53.92 -65.40
CA MET A 1 -10.09 52.47 -65.28
C MET A 1 -9.36 51.88 -64.12
N PRO A 2 -9.99 51.50 -63.00
CA PRO A 2 -9.35 51.05 -61.80
C PRO A 2 -9.25 49.54 -61.77
N GLY A 3 -8.01 49.08 -61.42
CA GLY A 3 -7.66 47.68 -61.26
C GLY A 3 -8.28 47.06 -60.03
N ARG A 4 -8.82 45.85 -60.17
CA ARG A 4 -9.38 44.99 -59.12
C ARG A 4 -8.21 44.38 -58.31
N ALA A 5 -8.16 44.74 -57.02
CA ALA A 5 -7.35 44.04 -56.03
C ALA A 5 -8.09 42.80 -55.54
N ASN A 6 -7.50 41.62 -55.83
CA ASN A 6 -7.96 40.32 -55.28
C ASN A 6 -7.45 40.13 -53.86
N PHE A 7 -8.31 40.24 -52.88
CA PHE A 7 -8.04 39.90 -51.50
C PHE A 7 -8.21 38.38 -51.34
N ARG A 8 -7.12 37.64 -51.31
CA ARG A 8 -7.11 36.22 -50.90
C ARG A 8 -7.04 36.17 -49.41
N ALA A 9 -8.15 35.85 -48.77
CA ALA A 9 -8.20 35.55 -47.34
C ALA A 9 -7.54 34.20 -47.10
N VAL A 10 -6.38 34.22 -46.41
CA VAL A 10 -5.70 33.03 -45.94
C VAL A 10 -6.34 32.65 -44.60
N PHE A 11 -7.17 31.62 -44.60
CA PHE A 11 -7.64 30.99 -43.37
C PHE A 11 -6.51 30.14 -42.77
N ILE A 12 -5.84 30.65 -41.74
CA ILE A 12 -4.93 29.86 -40.92
C ILE A 12 -5.79 29.08 -39.94
N ALA A 13 -6.02 27.81 -40.21
CA ALA A 13 -6.63 26.86 -39.28
C ALA A 13 -5.67 26.60 -38.14
N PHE A 14 -5.91 27.16 -36.98
CA PHE A 14 -5.19 26.91 -35.73
C PHE A 14 -5.65 25.57 -35.21
N ALA A 15 -4.92 24.50 -35.56
CA ALA A 15 -5.10 23.17 -34.97
C ALA A 15 -4.56 23.19 -33.53
N MET A 16 -5.46 23.36 -32.58
CA MET A 16 -5.17 23.26 -31.13
C MET A 16 -4.93 21.78 -30.78
N PRO A 17 -3.74 21.37 -30.34
CA PRO A 17 -3.54 19.98 -29.89
C PRO A 17 -4.30 19.79 -28.58
N VAL A 18 -5.35 18.95 -28.60
CA VAL A 18 -6.03 18.45 -27.41
C VAL A 18 -5.05 17.53 -26.68
N LEU A 19 -4.42 18.07 -25.64
CA LEU A 19 -3.58 17.32 -24.73
C LEU A 19 -4.51 16.41 -23.89
N ILE A 20 -4.69 15.16 -24.32
CA ILE A 20 -5.41 14.15 -23.57
C ILE A 20 -4.52 13.79 -22.36
N CYS A 21 -4.79 14.38 -21.20
CA CYS A 21 -4.25 13.93 -19.94
C CYS A 21 -4.79 12.52 -19.67
N LEU A 22 -4.03 11.50 -20.03
CA LEU A 22 -4.21 10.12 -19.57
C LEU A 22 -3.95 10.13 -18.06
N GLY A 23 -4.97 10.45 -17.27
CA GLY A 23 -4.99 10.24 -15.84
C GLY A 23 -4.81 8.74 -15.61
N GLY A 24 -3.59 8.33 -15.25
CA GLY A 24 -3.28 6.96 -14.88
C GLY A 24 -4.08 6.58 -13.65
N CYS A 25 -5.24 5.95 -13.83
CA CYS A 25 -5.90 5.22 -12.75
C CYS A 25 -4.92 4.15 -12.29
N ALA A 26 -4.42 4.25 -11.05
CA ALA A 26 -3.62 3.20 -10.46
C ALA A 26 -4.44 1.91 -10.47
N THR A 27 -4.02 0.91 -11.24
CA THR A 27 -4.69 -0.39 -11.31
C THR A 27 -4.60 -1.08 -9.95
N PRO A 28 -5.72 -1.53 -9.37
CA PRO A 28 -5.69 -2.28 -8.12
C PRO A 28 -4.80 -3.50 -8.27
N VAL A 29 -3.99 -3.77 -7.24
CA VAL A 29 -3.10 -4.94 -7.22
C VAL A 29 -3.85 -6.12 -6.63
N ASN A 30 -3.84 -7.24 -7.33
CA ASN A 30 -4.18 -8.54 -6.79
C ASN A 30 -2.89 -9.36 -6.74
N HIS A 31 -2.50 -9.80 -5.55
CA HIS A 31 -1.28 -10.60 -5.38
C HIS A 31 -1.53 -12.03 -5.88
N ALA A 32 -0.52 -12.64 -6.51
CA ALA A 32 -0.57 -14.05 -6.96
C ALA A 32 -0.38 -15.01 -5.78
N THR A 33 -1.19 -14.85 -4.74
CA THR A 33 -1.19 -15.62 -3.49
C THR A 33 -2.56 -16.26 -3.27
N PRO A 34 -2.70 -17.31 -2.45
CA PRO A 34 -3.97 -17.97 -2.21
C PRO A 34 -5.09 -17.05 -1.71
N SER A 35 -4.75 -16.03 -0.92
CA SER A 35 -5.74 -15.05 -0.42
C SER A 35 -5.94 -13.84 -1.33
N GLY A 36 -5.11 -13.68 -2.39
CA GLY A 36 -5.06 -12.47 -3.21
C GLY A 36 -4.44 -11.27 -2.51
N ARG A 37 -3.96 -11.43 -1.27
CA ARG A 37 -3.31 -10.41 -0.44
C ARG A 37 -1.81 -10.63 -0.36
N VAL A 38 -1.10 -9.73 0.30
CA VAL A 38 0.29 -9.94 0.70
C VAL A 38 0.36 -11.12 1.65
N GLU A 39 1.00 -12.20 1.22
CA GLU A 39 0.97 -13.48 1.94
C GLU A 39 2.22 -14.31 1.64
N VAL A 40 2.68 -15.03 2.65
CA VAL A 40 3.74 -16.01 2.51
C VAL A 40 3.44 -17.25 3.36
N THR A 41 3.81 -18.42 2.85
CA THR A 41 3.83 -19.67 3.61
C THR A 41 5.25 -20.22 3.63
N VAL A 42 5.79 -20.43 4.82
CA VAL A 42 7.15 -20.94 5.09
C VAL A 42 7.06 -22.35 5.65
N GLN A 43 7.93 -23.25 5.23
CA GLN A 43 8.00 -24.61 5.77
C GLN A 43 8.50 -24.59 7.21
N GLY A 44 7.89 -25.40 8.08
CA GLY A 44 8.27 -25.56 9.47
C GLY A 44 7.61 -24.55 10.44
N LYS A 45 7.93 -24.74 11.72
CA LYS A 45 7.51 -23.87 12.82
C LYS A 45 8.50 -22.71 12.96
N VAL A 46 8.28 -21.66 12.24
CA VAL A 46 9.15 -20.45 12.20
C VAL A 46 8.41 -19.17 12.61
N GLY A 47 7.28 -19.31 13.29
CA GLY A 47 6.43 -18.16 13.65
C GLY A 47 7.14 -17.16 14.57
N LYS A 48 8.00 -17.61 15.47
CA LYS A 48 8.78 -16.73 16.35
C LYS A 48 9.79 -15.91 15.55
N GLU A 49 10.53 -16.56 14.66
CA GLU A 49 11.53 -15.94 13.79
C GLU A 49 10.86 -14.97 12.82
N LEU A 50 9.76 -15.37 12.17
CA LEU A 50 8.98 -14.50 11.29
C LEU A 50 8.47 -13.26 12.01
N ARG A 51 7.95 -13.39 13.24
CA ARG A 51 7.51 -12.22 14.03
C ARG A 51 8.65 -11.27 14.31
N ALA A 52 9.83 -11.79 14.64
CA ALA A 52 11.01 -10.96 14.90
C ALA A 52 11.44 -10.20 13.62
N GLU A 53 11.55 -10.89 12.50
CA GLU A 53 11.95 -10.27 11.22
C GLU A 53 10.91 -9.23 10.72
N ILE A 54 9.62 -9.56 10.79
CA ILE A 54 8.54 -8.62 10.46
C ILE A 54 8.61 -7.38 11.37
N SER A 55 8.81 -7.58 12.68
CA SER A 55 8.89 -6.47 13.62
C SER A 55 10.09 -5.57 13.33
N ASN A 56 11.27 -6.15 13.06
CA ASN A 56 12.47 -5.42 12.68
C ASN A 56 12.26 -4.61 11.40
N MET A 57 11.68 -5.23 10.37
CA MET A 57 11.36 -4.56 9.10
C MET A 57 10.41 -3.38 9.32
N MET A 58 9.34 -3.56 10.08
CA MET A 58 8.33 -2.52 10.32
C MET A 58 8.91 -1.36 11.13
N LEU A 59 9.66 -1.64 12.18
CA LEU A 59 10.33 -0.61 12.99
C LEU A 59 11.34 0.18 12.16
N ASN A 60 12.15 -0.50 11.33
CA ASN A 60 13.12 0.15 10.45
C ASN A 60 12.48 1.03 9.37
N THR A 61 11.23 0.78 9.01
CA THR A 61 10.46 1.60 8.07
C THR A 61 9.63 2.70 8.75
N GLY A 62 9.82 2.87 10.06
CA GLY A 62 9.22 3.95 10.84
C GLY A 62 7.80 3.69 11.33
N TYR A 63 7.36 2.43 11.33
CA TYR A 63 6.15 2.02 12.03
C TYR A 63 6.42 1.80 13.52
N SER A 64 5.40 1.96 14.33
CA SER A 64 5.40 1.60 15.75
C SER A 64 4.47 0.42 16.00
N VAL A 65 4.78 -0.40 17.00
CA VAL A 65 3.95 -1.53 17.40
C VAL A 65 2.70 -1.01 18.11
N LYS A 66 1.52 -1.37 17.60
CA LYS A 66 0.23 -1.08 18.22
C LYS A 66 -0.29 -2.25 19.05
N ASN A 67 -0.13 -3.45 18.53
CA ASN A 67 -0.50 -4.70 19.18
C ASN A 67 0.46 -5.82 18.75
N SER A 68 0.76 -6.73 19.67
CA SER A 68 1.62 -7.89 19.41
C SER A 68 1.14 -9.09 20.21
N SER A 69 0.82 -10.18 19.49
CA SER A 69 0.49 -11.48 20.06
C SER A 69 1.15 -12.60 19.24
N GLU A 70 0.95 -13.83 19.62
CA GLU A 70 1.48 -14.98 18.87
C GLU A 70 0.90 -15.07 17.45
N SER A 71 -0.39 -14.73 17.29
CA SER A 71 -1.12 -14.86 16.04
C SER A 71 -1.34 -13.53 15.30
N LEU A 72 -1.02 -12.38 15.91
CA LEU A 72 -1.32 -11.07 15.34
C LEU A 72 -0.26 -10.04 15.70
N LEU A 73 0.27 -9.37 14.69
CA LEU A 73 1.08 -8.16 14.85
C LEU A 73 0.36 -6.99 14.17
N VAL A 74 0.23 -5.87 14.88
CA VAL A 74 -0.36 -4.64 14.34
C VAL A 74 0.62 -3.50 14.49
N PHE A 75 0.89 -2.82 13.39
CA PHE A 75 1.78 -1.67 13.31
C PHE A 75 1.05 -0.46 12.78
N GLU A 76 1.43 0.71 13.29
CA GLU A 76 0.89 1.99 12.83
C GLU A 76 2.02 2.99 12.56
N LYS A 77 1.80 3.83 11.54
CA LYS A 77 2.67 4.94 11.19
C LYS A 77 1.82 6.16 10.83
N PRO A 78 2.04 7.35 11.43
CA PRO A 78 1.35 8.56 11.03
C PRO A 78 1.57 8.86 9.54
N VAL A 79 0.49 9.19 8.83
CA VAL A 79 0.57 9.60 7.42
C VAL A 79 0.96 11.07 7.37
N GLN A 80 2.19 11.36 6.93
CA GLN A 80 2.73 12.72 6.85
C GLN A 80 2.32 13.46 5.56
N ASN A 81 1.60 12.80 4.66
CA ASN A 81 1.19 13.41 3.40
C ASN A 81 -0.05 14.31 3.62
N VAL A 82 0.13 15.61 3.49
CA VAL A 82 -0.93 16.63 3.63
C VAL A 82 -2.12 16.34 2.73
N LEU A 83 -1.90 15.81 1.52
CA LEU A 83 -2.96 15.46 0.59
C LEU A 83 -3.81 14.28 1.11
N ALA A 84 -3.18 13.27 1.69
CA ALA A 84 -3.87 12.15 2.31
C ALA A 84 -4.66 12.60 3.56
N ALA A 85 -4.09 13.50 4.36
CA ALA A 85 -4.78 14.10 5.50
C ALA A 85 -6.02 14.93 5.08
N VAL A 86 -5.94 15.65 3.95
CA VAL A 86 -7.08 16.41 3.39
C VAL A 86 -8.15 15.51 2.80
N LEU A 87 -7.78 14.39 2.17
CA LEU A 87 -8.73 13.47 1.55
C LEU A 87 -9.42 12.53 2.55
N TYR A 88 -8.73 12.14 3.63
CA TYR A 88 -9.19 11.16 4.62
C TYR A 88 -9.42 11.73 6.02
N GLY A 89 -8.92 12.93 6.29
CA GLY A 89 -9.10 13.63 7.56
C GLY A 89 -10.09 14.78 7.44
N SER A 90 -10.65 15.21 8.56
CA SER A 90 -11.30 16.51 8.70
C SER A 90 -10.34 17.47 9.41
N GLN A 91 -10.61 18.77 9.32
CA GLN A 91 -9.79 19.79 10.00
C GLN A 91 -9.78 19.66 11.54
N TYR A 92 -10.61 18.75 12.09
CA TYR A 92 -10.73 18.44 13.52
C TYR A 92 -10.16 17.06 13.88
N ASP A 93 -9.66 16.30 12.89
CA ASP A 93 -9.20 14.93 13.10
C ASP A 93 -7.71 14.89 13.41
N SER A 94 -7.30 13.98 14.29
CA SER A 94 -5.92 13.60 14.47
C SER A 94 -5.36 13.06 13.13
N SER A 95 -4.08 13.30 12.87
CA SER A 95 -3.42 12.84 11.63
C SER A 95 -3.75 11.38 11.34
N PRO A 96 -4.21 11.05 10.11
CA PRO A 96 -4.46 9.67 9.74
C PRO A 96 -3.22 8.81 9.91
N ALA A 97 -3.41 7.52 10.17
CA ALA A 97 -2.33 6.55 10.29
C ALA A 97 -2.48 5.43 9.24
N ALA A 98 -1.36 5.01 8.69
CA ALA A 98 -1.27 3.75 7.96
C ALA A 98 -1.15 2.61 8.97
N ARG A 99 -2.05 1.63 8.88
CA ARG A 99 -2.04 0.43 9.73
C ARG A 99 -1.72 -0.78 8.88
N VAL A 100 -0.78 -1.60 9.35
CA VAL A 100 -0.46 -2.90 8.77
C VAL A 100 -0.66 -3.96 9.83
N SER A 101 -1.45 -4.98 9.50
CA SER A 101 -1.75 -6.10 10.41
C SER A 101 -1.27 -7.39 9.77
N TYR A 102 -0.49 -8.18 10.49
CA TYR A 102 -0.03 -9.51 10.07
C TYR A 102 -0.72 -10.57 10.91
N SER A 103 -1.54 -11.39 10.25
CA SER A 103 -2.13 -12.59 10.85
C SER A 103 -1.19 -13.77 10.62
N ILE A 104 -0.81 -14.46 11.69
CA ILE A 104 0.15 -15.56 11.68
C ILE A 104 -0.54 -16.83 12.14
N VAL A 105 -0.51 -17.85 11.33
CA VAL A 105 -1.03 -19.19 11.62
C VAL A 105 0.14 -20.17 11.52
N GLU A 106 0.45 -20.83 12.64
CA GLU A 106 1.50 -21.82 12.72
C GLU A 106 0.90 -23.21 12.94
N THR A 107 1.39 -24.18 12.20
CA THR A 107 1.10 -25.60 12.35
C THR A 107 2.40 -26.38 12.56
N ASP A 108 2.32 -27.69 12.74
CA ASP A 108 3.52 -28.52 12.92
C ASP A 108 4.45 -28.53 11.69
N TYR A 109 3.92 -28.19 10.52
CA TYR A 109 4.63 -28.34 9.24
C TYR A 109 4.86 -27.04 8.49
N LEU A 110 4.12 -25.99 8.81
CA LEU A 110 4.22 -24.71 8.11
C LEU A 110 3.78 -23.54 8.97
N THR A 111 4.30 -22.37 8.63
CA THR A 111 3.87 -21.08 9.18
C THR A 111 3.37 -20.21 8.02
N ARG A 112 2.11 -19.77 8.11
CA ARG A 112 1.47 -18.89 7.14
C ARG A 112 1.32 -17.49 7.71
N VAL A 113 1.67 -16.47 6.93
CA VAL A 113 1.50 -15.06 7.28
C VAL A 113 0.70 -14.37 6.21
N VAL A 114 -0.35 -13.65 6.61
CA VAL A 114 -1.17 -12.81 5.73
C VAL A 114 -1.15 -11.39 6.27
N ALA A 115 -0.80 -10.42 5.41
CA ALA A 115 -0.84 -9.01 5.76
C ALA A 115 -2.12 -8.34 5.26
N SER A 116 -2.64 -7.40 6.05
CA SER A 116 -3.74 -6.51 5.70
C SER A 116 -3.32 -5.06 5.92
N PHE A 117 -3.72 -4.20 5.01
CA PHE A 117 -3.36 -2.79 4.97
C PHE A 117 -4.60 -1.92 5.11
N ALA A 118 -4.49 -0.84 5.86
CA ALA A 118 -5.58 0.11 6.04
C ALA A 118 -5.06 1.54 6.28
N VAL A 119 -5.90 2.51 5.97
CA VAL A 119 -5.79 3.87 6.49
C VAL A 119 -6.77 4.00 7.63
N VAL A 120 -6.29 4.52 8.75
CA VAL A 120 -7.09 4.74 9.98
C VAL A 120 -7.21 6.24 10.19
N THR A 121 -8.43 6.73 10.27
CA THR A 121 -8.75 8.09 10.69
C THR A 121 -9.18 8.09 12.14
N ASN A 122 -8.85 9.14 12.89
CA ASN A 122 -9.06 9.25 14.34
C ASN A 122 -8.53 8.05 15.15
N PRO A 123 -7.24 7.65 14.92
CA PRO A 123 -6.71 6.44 15.54
C PRO A 123 -6.75 6.51 17.06
N GLY A 124 -7.29 5.45 17.69
CA GLY A 124 -7.40 5.32 19.14
C GLY A 124 -8.55 6.09 19.78
N SER A 125 -9.43 6.72 19.01
CA SER A 125 -10.63 7.39 19.51
C SER A 125 -11.88 6.52 19.35
N ALA A 126 -12.99 6.93 20.00
CA ALA A 126 -14.30 6.30 19.80
C ALA A 126 -14.86 6.48 18.37
N PHE A 127 -14.25 7.38 17.59
CA PHE A 127 -14.63 7.66 16.20
C PHE A 127 -13.63 7.09 15.19
N GLU A 128 -12.79 6.14 15.62
CA GLU A 128 -11.83 5.47 14.72
C GLU A 128 -12.57 4.85 13.54
N ARG A 129 -12.09 5.17 12.32
CA ARG A 129 -12.58 4.56 11.09
C ARG A 129 -11.42 3.90 10.36
N VAL A 130 -11.61 2.66 9.94
CA VAL A 130 -10.62 1.85 9.22
C VAL A 130 -11.07 1.68 7.78
N THR A 131 -10.26 2.14 6.84
CA THR A 131 -10.48 2.01 5.40
C THR A 131 -9.48 1.01 4.83
N PRO A 132 -9.91 -0.18 4.34
CA PRO A 132 -9.02 -1.18 3.75
C PRO A 132 -8.28 -0.66 2.52
N MET A 133 -7.00 -1.04 2.40
CA MET A 133 -6.09 -0.64 1.31
C MET A 133 -5.29 -1.82 0.76
N ASP A 134 -5.80 -3.04 0.89
CA ASP A 134 -5.09 -4.28 0.50
C ASP A 134 -4.71 -4.32 -0.99
N ASN A 135 -5.47 -3.63 -1.84
CA ASN A 135 -5.25 -3.57 -3.29
C ASN A 135 -4.40 -2.36 -3.74
N ASN A 136 -3.80 -1.63 -2.80
CA ASN A 136 -2.93 -0.50 -3.13
C ASN A 136 -1.63 -1.00 -3.79
N PRO A 137 -1.13 -0.37 -4.88
CA PRO A 137 0.13 -0.72 -5.54
C PRO A 137 1.34 -0.78 -4.61
N ASP A 138 1.38 0.03 -3.56
CA ASP A 138 2.47 0.08 -2.59
C ASP A 138 2.64 -1.24 -1.80
N THR A 139 1.58 -2.08 -1.76
CA THR A 139 1.62 -3.39 -1.08
C THR A 139 2.57 -4.38 -1.76
N ARG A 140 2.95 -4.16 -3.03
CA ARG A 140 3.95 -4.98 -3.74
C ARG A 140 5.30 -5.02 -3.03
N GLY A 141 5.73 -3.89 -2.46
CA GLY A 141 6.97 -3.82 -1.69
C GLY A 141 6.94 -4.73 -0.45
N PHE A 142 5.79 -4.84 0.21
CA PHE A 142 5.62 -5.73 1.35
C PHE A 142 5.64 -7.21 0.94
N GLN A 143 5.03 -7.56 -0.21
CA GLN A 143 5.11 -8.93 -0.74
C GLN A 143 6.56 -9.33 -1.00
N MET A 144 7.34 -8.48 -1.69
CA MET A 144 8.75 -8.75 -1.96
C MET A 144 9.54 -9.00 -0.67
N ARG A 145 9.30 -8.20 0.38
CA ARG A 145 9.97 -8.38 1.68
C ARG A 145 9.60 -9.69 2.36
N LEU A 146 8.33 -10.08 2.31
CA LEU A 146 7.91 -11.39 2.86
C LEU A 146 8.52 -12.55 2.08
N ASP A 147 8.63 -12.45 0.76
CA ASP A 147 9.28 -13.46 -0.08
C ASP A 147 10.79 -13.58 0.23
N GLU A 148 11.48 -12.46 0.45
CA GLU A 148 12.87 -12.42 0.91
C GLU A 148 13.04 -13.11 2.28
N MET A 149 12.16 -12.81 3.24
CA MET A 149 12.16 -13.46 4.58
C MET A 149 11.92 -14.96 4.47
N LYS A 150 10.96 -15.38 3.64
CA LYS A 150 10.71 -16.80 3.37
C LYS A 150 11.98 -17.48 2.87
N ALA A 151 12.60 -16.95 1.83
CA ALA A 151 13.80 -17.52 1.24
C ALA A 151 14.94 -17.64 2.28
N PHE A 152 15.10 -16.62 3.12
CA PHE A 152 16.11 -16.60 4.19
C PHE A 152 15.84 -17.68 5.25
N LEU A 153 14.61 -17.81 5.73
CA LEU A 153 14.26 -18.78 6.77
C LEU A 153 14.35 -20.24 6.26
N GLU A 154 13.89 -20.50 5.03
CA GLU A 154 13.97 -21.82 4.42
C GLU A 154 15.43 -22.25 4.11
N ALA A 155 16.33 -21.29 3.84
CA ALA A 155 17.74 -21.57 3.67
C ALA A 155 18.44 -21.96 4.99
N ARG A 156 17.98 -21.43 6.13
CA ARG A 156 18.54 -21.73 7.48
C ARG A 156 18.00 -23.01 8.08
N GLY A 157 16.86 -23.50 7.60
CA GLY A 157 16.22 -24.74 8.08
C GLY A 157 16.75 -26.01 7.42
N LYS A 158 17.65 -25.90 6.45
CA LYS A 158 18.35 -27.02 5.79
C LYS A 158 19.69 -27.26 6.44
#